data_b6195c9625c8fcc584d9442e6ff51182
#
_entry.id   b6195c9625c8fcc584d9442e6ff51182
#
_cell.length_a   1.000
_cell.length_b   1.000
_cell.length_c   1.000
_cell.angle_alpha   90.00
_cell.angle_beta   90.00
_cell.angle_gamma   90.00
#
_symmetry.space_group_name_H-M   'P 1'
#
loop_
_entity.id
_entity.type
_entity.pdbx_description
1 polymer ?
#
loop_
_entity_poly.entity_id
_entity_poly.type
_entity_poly.pdbx_seq_one_letter_code
_entity_poly.pdbx_strand_id
1 'polypeptide(L)'
;MTRLFATIAAGILAASAAIAGGETPSNPDAELYFVNLEDGATVSSPVQVIFGLRGMGVAPAGAEVENTGHHHLFINRPPLGEGEFGAEELELGIPADENHVHFGGGQTETTIELPPGEHTLQLVLGDAGHVPHSTPIVSDVITITVE
;
A
#
# COMPACT_ATOMS: atom_id res chain seq x y z
N MET A 1 -48.06 -38.06 7.67
CA MET A 1 -47.11 -37.81 6.57
C MET A 1 -46.50 -36.44 6.76
N THR A 2 -45.35 -36.35 7.43
CA THR A 2 -44.69 -35.09 7.74
C THR A 2 -43.57 -34.88 6.73
N ARG A 3 -43.69 -33.87 5.88
CA ARG A 3 -42.66 -33.50 4.87
C ARG A 3 -41.65 -32.58 5.52
N LEU A 4 -40.41 -33.03 5.60
CA LEU A 4 -39.24 -32.26 6.05
C LEU A 4 -38.76 -31.44 4.82
N PHE A 5 -38.78 -30.12 4.91
CA PHE A 5 -38.11 -29.22 3.94
C PHE A 5 -36.69 -28.98 4.41
N ALA A 6 -35.73 -29.49 3.67
CA ALA A 6 -34.32 -29.17 3.85
C ALA A 6 -34.00 -27.86 3.12
N THR A 7 -33.70 -26.82 3.86
CA THR A 7 -33.20 -25.55 3.30
C THR A 7 -31.70 -25.67 3.07
N ILE A 8 -31.27 -25.66 1.81
CA ILE A 8 -29.86 -25.58 1.42
C ILE A 8 -29.47 -24.10 1.43
N ALA A 9 -28.67 -23.70 2.38
CA ALA A 9 -28.04 -22.39 2.38
C ALA A 9 -26.83 -22.41 1.41
N ALA A 10 -26.95 -21.75 0.27
CA ALA A 10 -25.85 -21.54 -0.65
C ALA A 10 -24.96 -20.42 -0.09
N GLY A 11 -23.82 -20.78 0.47
CA GLY A 11 -22.78 -19.83 0.86
C GLY A 11 -22.12 -19.24 -0.41
N ILE A 12 -22.26 -17.94 -0.60
CA ILE A 12 -21.53 -17.21 -1.64
C ILE A 12 -20.11 -17.01 -1.11
N LEU A 13 -19.14 -17.78 -1.64
CA LEU A 13 -17.72 -17.46 -1.47
C LEU A 13 -17.42 -16.24 -2.36
N ALA A 14 -17.22 -15.09 -1.73
CA ALA A 14 -16.62 -13.95 -2.42
C ALA A 14 -15.13 -14.27 -2.64
N ALA A 15 -14.76 -14.60 -3.85
CA ALA A 15 -13.36 -14.66 -4.25
C ALA A 15 -12.83 -13.22 -4.33
N SER A 16 -11.96 -12.84 -3.38
CA SER A 16 -11.18 -11.63 -3.53
C SER A 16 -10.27 -11.82 -4.75
N ALA A 17 -10.42 -10.99 -5.77
CA ALA A 17 -9.48 -10.96 -6.87
C ALA A 17 -8.12 -10.50 -6.31
N ALA A 18 -7.10 -11.34 -6.43
CA ALA A 18 -5.75 -10.93 -6.10
C ALA A 18 -5.29 -9.91 -7.14
N ILE A 19 -4.85 -8.75 -6.67
CA ILE A 19 -4.20 -7.73 -7.51
C ILE A 19 -2.84 -8.30 -7.88
N ALA A 20 -2.51 -8.39 -9.16
CA ALA A 20 -1.19 -8.80 -9.64
C ALA A 20 -0.38 -7.56 -9.97
N GLY A 21 0.85 -7.50 -9.49
CA GLY A 21 1.84 -6.47 -9.81
C GLY A 21 2.83 -6.93 -10.88
N GLY A 22 4.02 -6.36 -10.88
CA GLY A 22 5.11 -6.70 -11.78
C GLY A 22 5.67 -8.11 -11.63
N GLU A 23 6.84 -8.37 -12.23
CA GLU A 23 7.44 -9.71 -12.27
C GLU A 23 8.29 -10.04 -11.03
N THR A 24 8.75 -9.04 -10.27
CA THR A 24 9.61 -9.23 -9.10
C THR A 24 8.86 -9.96 -7.98
N PRO A 25 9.34 -11.15 -7.55
CA PRO A 25 8.67 -11.89 -6.48
C PRO A 25 8.64 -11.13 -5.16
N SER A 26 7.56 -11.31 -4.39
CA SER A 26 7.45 -10.86 -3.00
C SER A 26 7.50 -12.03 -2.04
N ASN A 27 7.96 -11.77 -0.79
CA ASN A 27 7.79 -12.73 0.28
C ASN A 27 6.29 -12.77 0.68
N PRO A 28 5.63 -13.94 0.70
CA PRO A 28 4.22 -14.04 1.08
C PRO A 28 3.92 -13.61 2.53
N ASP A 29 4.95 -13.59 3.39
CA ASP A 29 4.83 -13.13 4.77
C ASP A 29 5.20 -11.64 4.94
N ALA A 30 5.39 -10.91 3.82
CA ALA A 30 5.70 -9.49 3.87
C ALA A 30 4.49 -8.68 4.33
N GLU A 31 4.75 -7.72 5.21
CA GLU A 31 3.74 -6.80 5.74
C GLU A 31 4.29 -5.37 5.74
N LEU A 32 3.53 -4.45 5.17
CA LEU A 32 3.82 -3.02 5.14
C LEU A 32 2.76 -2.28 5.96
N TYR A 33 3.18 -1.39 6.85
CA TYR A 33 2.27 -0.73 7.78
C TYR A 33 2.80 0.62 8.25
N PHE A 34 1.91 1.47 8.77
CA PHE A 34 2.30 2.69 9.49
C PHE A 34 2.67 2.34 10.94
N VAL A 35 3.83 2.83 11.41
CA VAL A 35 4.31 2.56 12.78
C VAL A 35 3.64 3.49 13.79
N ASN A 36 3.46 4.76 13.43
CA ASN A 36 3.06 5.83 14.35
C ASN A 36 1.72 6.49 14.00
N LEU A 37 1.03 6.03 12.96
CA LEU A 37 -0.27 6.55 12.55
C LEU A 37 -1.28 5.41 12.50
N GLU A 38 -2.52 5.70 12.90
CA GLU A 38 -3.66 4.80 12.86
C GLU A 38 -4.80 5.44 12.08
N ASP A 39 -5.70 4.63 11.52
CA ASP A 39 -6.90 5.12 10.85
C ASP A 39 -7.78 5.92 11.83
N GLY A 40 -8.25 7.09 11.38
CA GLY A 40 -9.01 8.03 12.21
C GLY A 40 -8.17 8.91 13.15
N ALA A 41 -6.84 8.87 13.09
CA ALA A 41 -5.99 9.69 13.96
C ALA A 41 -6.14 11.18 13.67
N THR A 42 -6.10 12.01 14.73
CA THR A 42 -5.98 13.48 14.64
C THR A 42 -4.55 13.87 14.95
N VAL A 43 -3.93 14.64 14.06
CA VAL A 43 -2.51 15.03 14.13
C VAL A 43 -2.32 16.50 13.79
N SER A 44 -1.15 17.05 14.14
CA SER A 44 -0.76 18.42 13.75
C SER A 44 0.26 18.37 12.61
N SER A 45 0.23 19.33 11.70
CA SER A 45 1.25 19.52 10.66
C SER A 45 2.47 20.27 11.25
N PRO A 46 3.71 19.92 10.87
CA PRO A 46 4.07 18.84 9.96
C PRO A 46 3.87 17.44 10.56
N VAL A 47 3.43 16.50 9.73
CA VAL A 47 3.12 15.13 10.14
C VAL A 47 4.34 14.22 9.95
N GLN A 48 4.85 13.61 11.02
CA GLN A 48 5.84 12.54 10.90
C GLN A 48 5.16 11.24 10.48
N VAL A 49 5.71 10.55 9.50
CA VAL A 49 5.24 9.25 9.03
C VAL A 49 6.39 8.25 9.10
N ILE A 50 6.25 7.20 9.90
CA ILE A 50 7.24 6.15 10.07
C ILE A 50 6.73 4.88 9.39
N PHE A 51 7.55 4.32 8.48
CA PHE A 51 7.20 3.17 7.65
C PHE A 51 7.65 1.88 8.33
N GLY A 52 6.74 0.93 8.49
CA GLY A 52 7.02 -0.39 9.02
C GLY A 52 7.01 -1.44 7.90
N LEU A 53 8.06 -2.26 7.83
CA LEU A 53 8.15 -3.37 6.90
C LEU A 53 8.62 -4.62 7.65
N ARG A 54 7.92 -5.74 7.45
CA ARG A 54 8.31 -7.07 7.91
C ARG A 54 8.41 -8.04 6.75
N GLY A 55 9.23 -9.07 6.89
CA GLY A 55 9.38 -10.15 5.92
C GLY A 55 10.21 -9.80 4.69
N MET A 56 10.53 -8.53 4.48
CA MET A 56 11.43 -8.04 3.43
C MET A 56 12.37 -6.96 3.96
N GLY A 57 13.43 -6.66 3.21
CA GLY A 57 14.37 -5.60 3.51
C GLY A 57 14.09 -4.32 2.72
N VAL A 58 14.67 -3.21 3.19
CA VAL A 58 14.67 -1.94 2.45
C VAL A 58 16.00 -1.82 1.70
N ALA A 59 15.92 -1.49 0.41
CA ALA A 59 17.07 -1.19 -0.43
C ALA A 59 16.80 0.07 -1.25
N PRO A 60 17.83 0.85 -1.63
CA PRO A 60 17.64 1.99 -2.51
C PRO A 60 17.11 1.58 -3.89
N ALA A 61 16.40 2.49 -4.56
CA ALA A 61 16.00 2.34 -5.96
C ALA A 61 17.22 2.01 -6.83
N GLY A 62 17.05 1.12 -7.80
CA GLY A 62 18.12 0.63 -8.66
C GLY A 62 19.00 -0.46 -8.03
N ALA A 63 18.83 -0.80 -6.77
CA ALA A 63 19.54 -1.91 -6.13
C ALA A 63 18.77 -3.22 -6.34
N GLU A 64 19.27 -4.09 -7.19
CA GLU A 64 18.71 -5.41 -7.46
C GLU A 64 19.14 -6.41 -6.37
N VAL A 65 18.46 -6.35 -5.21
CA VAL A 65 18.71 -7.26 -4.08
C VAL A 65 17.42 -8.05 -3.83
N GLU A 66 17.57 -9.36 -3.78
CA GLU A 66 16.45 -10.27 -3.55
C GLU A 66 15.74 -9.98 -2.23
N ASN A 67 14.40 -10.07 -2.20
CA ASN A 67 13.56 -9.78 -1.05
C ASN A 67 13.74 -8.37 -0.47
N THR A 68 13.95 -7.39 -1.31
CA THR A 68 14.01 -5.97 -0.92
C THR A 68 13.15 -5.10 -1.80
N GLY A 69 12.87 -3.90 -1.32
CA GLY A 69 12.20 -2.84 -2.05
C GLY A 69 12.42 -1.48 -1.38
N HIS A 70 11.81 -0.44 -1.92
CA HIS A 70 11.83 0.89 -1.33
C HIS A 70 10.42 1.45 -1.20
N HIS A 71 10.24 2.36 -0.25
CA HIS A 71 8.93 2.87 0.12
C HIS A 71 8.44 3.94 -0.87
N HIS A 72 7.14 3.94 -1.08
CA HIS A 72 6.35 4.99 -1.71
C HIS A 72 5.20 5.36 -0.78
N LEU A 73 4.82 6.62 -0.73
CA LEU A 73 3.68 7.12 0.05
C LEU A 73 2.68 7.79 -0.88
N PHE A 74 1.48 7.25 -0.91
CA PHE A 74 0.33 7.83 -1.60
C PHE A 74 -0.41 8.77 -0.66
N ILE A 75 -0.76 9.96 -1.13
CA ILE A 75 -1.44 11.00 -0.36
C ILE A 75 -2.64 11.49 -1.16
N ASN A 76 -3.86 11.35 -0.61
CA ASN A 76 -5.09 11.84 -1.25
C ASN A 76 -5.30 11.35 -2.68
N ARG A 77 -4.99 10.10 -2.95
CA ARG A 77 -5.19 9.46 -4.24
C ARG A 77 -5.85 8.09 -4.08
N PRO A 78 -6.39 7.48 -5.16
CA PRO A 78 -6.89 6.12 -5.11
C PRO A 78 -5.82 5.13 -4.62
N PRO A 79 -6.21 4.04 -3.94
CA PRO A 79 -5.30 2.97 -3.58
C PRO A 79 -4.58 2.38 -4.80
N LEU A 80 -3.41 1.78 -4.59
CA LEU A 80 -2.66 1.11 -5.67
C LEU A 80 -3.54 0.13 -6.46
N GLY A 81 -3.48 0.22 -7.76
CA GLY A 81 -4.28 -0.62 -8.67
C GLY A 81 -5.71 -0.14 -8.90
N GLU A 82 -6.12 0.97 -8.27
CA GLU A 82 -7.43 1.58 -8.43
C GLU A 82 -7.34 2.93 -9.16
N GLY A 83 -8.50 3.39 -9.67
CA GLY A 83 -8.58 4.63 -10.41
C GLY A 83 -8.22 4.51 -11.89
N GLU A 84 -8.06 5.64 -12.56
CA GLU A 84 -7.87 5.72 -14.01
C GLU A 84 -6.57 5.05 -14.49
N PHE A 85 -5.50 5.16 -13.70
CA PHE A 85 -4.17 4.65 -14.04
C PHE A 85 -3.76 3.41 -13.23
N GLY A 86 -4.67 2.85 -12.46
CA GLY A 86 -4.37 1.76 -11.53
C GLY A 86 -3.75 0.53 -12.20
N ALA A 87 -4.19 0.15 -13.39
CA ALA A 87 -3.61 -0.98 -14.14
C ALA A 87 -2.17 -0.68 -14.59
N GLU A 88 -1.89 0.55 -15.01
CA GLU A 88 -0.56 0.97 -15.46
C GLU A 88 0.44 1.02 -14.28
N GLU A 89 -0.01 1.45 -13.12
CA GLU A 89 0.80 1.49 -11.89
C GLU A 89 1.29 0.11 -11.44
N LEU A 90 0.55 -0.93 -11.75
CA LEU A 90 0.92 -2.31 -11.41
C LEU A 90 1.99 -2.87 -12.35
N GLU A 91 2.07 -2.39 -13.58
CA GLU A 91 2.93 -2.97 -14.62
C GLU A 91 4.12 -2.07 -15.03
N LEU A 92 3.90 -0.77 -15.08
CA LEU A 92 4.88 0.19 -15.62
C LEU A 92 5.66 0.97 -14.55
N GLY A 93 5.34 0.75 -13.29
CA GLY A 93 5.92 1.47 -12.18
C GLY A 93 5.10 2.67 -11.76
N ILE A 94 5.28 3.03 -10.51
CA ILE A 94 4.51 4.06 -9.83
C ILE A 94 5.07 5.45 -10.21
N PRO A 95 4.30 6.32 -10.87
CA PRO A 95 4.76 7.65 -11.24
C PRO A 95 4.93 8.55 -10.01
N ALA A 96 5.99 9.34 -9.96
CA ALA A 96 6.16 10.37 -8.94
C ALA A 96 5.37 11.63 -9.32
N ASP A 97 4.51 12.10 -8.41
CA ASP A 97 3.74 13.34 -8.52
C ASP A 97 3.52 13.97 -7.14
N GLU A 98 2.71 15.03 -7.05
CA GLU A 98 2.41 15.72 -5.78
C GLU A 98 1.62 14.86 -4.78
N ASN A 99 0.93 13.83 -5.26
CA ASN A 99 0.14 12.88 -4.46
C ASN A 99 0.86 11.55 -4.24
N HIS A 100 2.09 11.44 -4.70
CA HIS A 100 2.91 10.25 -4.58
C HIS A 100 4.37 10.64 -4.28
N VAL A 101 4.82 10.34 -3.07
CA VAL A 101 6.19 10.61 -2.63
C VAL A 101 7.02 9.33 -2.74
N HIS A 102 8.18 9.44 -3.41
CA HIS A 102 9.11 8.36 -3.66
C HIS A 102 10.33 8.44 -2.73
N PHE A 103 10.68 7.34 -2.08
CA PHE A 103 11.78 7.25 -1.11
C PHE A 103 12.93 6.39 -1.65
N GLY A 104 13.47 6.76 -2.81
CA GLY A 104 14.47 6.01 -3.55
C GLY A 104 15.83 5.87 -2.86
N GLY A 105 16.09 6.57 -1.78
CA GLY A 105 17.31 6.41 -0.98
C GLY A 105 17.21 5.31 0.10
N GLY A 106 16.09 4.60 0.18
CA GLY A 106 15.85 3.59 1.23
C GLY A 106 15.43 4.21 2.57
N GLN A 107 14.81 5.38 2.55
CA GLN A 107 14.27 6.02 3.74
C GLN A 107 13.15 5.17 4.35
N THR A 108 13.06 5.17 5.69
CA THR A 108 12.04 4.46 6.46
C THR A 108 11.12 5.39 7.24
N GLU A 109 11.28 6.69 7.04
CA GLU A 109 10.43 7.73 7.63
C GLU A 109 10.49 9.01 6.81
N THR A 110 9.50 9.86 7.01
CA THR A 110 9.45 11.20 6.43
C THR A 110 8.68 12.16 7.34
N THR A 111 8.77 13.44 7.03
CA THR A 111 7.89 14.47 7.59
C THR A 111 7.25 15.22 6.43
N ILE A 112 5.92 15.28 6.41
CA ILE A 112 5.14 15.92 5.36
C ILE A 112 4.33 17.08 5.90
N GLU A 113 4.21 18.16 5.12
CA GLU A 113 3.31 19.27 5.43
C GLU A 113 1.98 19.04 4.73
N LEU A 114 0.92 18.95 5.51
CA LEU A 114 -0.45 18.80 5.04
C LEU A 114 -1.30 19.96 5.55
N PRO A 115 -2.20 20.53 4.73
CA PRO A 115 -3.15 21.55 5.20
C PRO A 115 -4.14 20.92 6.20
N PRO A 116 -4.81 21.74 7.02
CA PRO A 116 -5.91 21.26 7.87
C PRO A 116 -7.00 20.55 7.05
N GLY A 117 -7.48 19.42 7.54
CA GLY A 117 -8.54 18.62 6.92
C GLY A 117 -8.24 17.13 6.95
N GLU A 118 -9.09 16.36 6.28
CA GLU A 118 -8.94 14.89 6.15
C GLU A 118 -7.99 14.55 4.99
N HIS A 119 -7.09 13.59 5.25
CA HIS A 119 -6.13 13.09 4.27
C HIS A 119 -6.08 11.58 4.31
N THR A 120 -6.07 10.95 3.14
CA THR A 120 -5.83 9.52 3.01
C THR A 120 -4.36 9.24 2.75
N LEU A 121 -3.82 8.21 3.37
CA LEU A 121 -2.43 7.76 3.22
C LEU A 121 -2.40 6.26 2.93
N GLN A 122 -1.52 5.82 2.03
CA GLN A 122 -1.19 4.43 1.80
C GLN A 122 0.30 4.27 1.54
N LEU A 123 0.94 3.28 2.15
CA LEU A 123 2.30 2.87 1.81
C LEU A 123 2.27 1.79 0.74
N VAL A 124 3.23 1.88 -0.18
CA VAL A 124 3.46 0.89 -1.24
C VAL A 124 4.95 0.57 -1.28
N LEU A 125 5.30 -0.70 -1.47
CA LEU A 125 6.69 -1.12 -1.67
C LEU A 125 6.94 -1.36 -3.16
N GLY A 126 7.84 -0.58 -3.75
CA GLY A 126 8.33 -0.74 -5.11
C GLY A 126 9.63 -1.56 -5.16
N ASP A 127 9.84 -2.30 -6.23
CA ASP A 127 11.10 -3.00 -6.51
C ASP A 127 12.20 -2.02 -6.97
N ALA A 128 13.36 -2.53 -7.40
CA ALA A 128 14.47 -1.71 -7.89
C ALA A 128 14.07 -0.76 -9.04
N GLY A 129 13.07 -1.13 -9.84
CA GLY A 129 12.56 -0.37 -10.97
C GLY A 129 11.32 0.46 -10.67
N HIS A 130 10.91 0.63 -9.41
CA HIS A 130 9.68 1.31 -8.97
C HIS A 130 8.39 0.57 -9.34
N VAL A 131 8.48 -0.70 -9.73
CA VAL A 131 7.30 -1.51 -10.06
C VAL A 131 6.85 -2.24 -8.79
N PRO A 132 5.54 -2.30 -8.50
CA PRO A 132 5.04 -3.13 -7.41
C PRO A 132 5.42 -4.60 -7.63
N HIS A 133 5.71 -5.34 -6.55
CA HIS A 133 6.04 -6.77 -6.64
C HIS A 133 4.88 -7.59 -7.22
N SER A 134 5.14 -8.81 -7.68
CA SER A 134 4.14 -9.71 -8.32
C SER A 134 2.90 -9.96 -7.46
N THR A 135 3.08 -10.01 -6.15
CA THR A 135 2.00 -9.76 -5.17
C THR A 135 2.33 -8.43 -4.53
N PRO A 136 1.59 -7.36 -4.82
CA PRO A 136 1.87 -6.04 -4.28
C PRO A 136 1.92 -6.03 -2.74
N ILE A 137 2.92 -5.37 -2.19
CA ILE A 137 3.07 -5.18 -0.76
C ILE A 137 2.63 -3.76 -0.46
N VAL A 138 1.45 -3.63 0.13
CA VAL A 138 0.80 -2.36 0.45
C VAL A 138 0.33 -2.35 1.90
N SER A 139 0.27 -1.17 2.50
CA SER A 139 -0.42 -1.00 3.77
C SER A 139 -1.94 -0.91 3.58
N ASP A 140 -2.67 -1.01 4.68
CA ASP A 140 -4.03 -0.48 4.71
C ASP A 140 -4.01 1.01 4.33
N VAL A 141 -5.11 1.47 3.72
CA VAL A 141 -5.37 2.89 3.56
C VAL A 141 -5.86 3.43 4.88
N ILE A 142 -5.21 4.46 5.40
CA ILE A 142 -5.66 5.16 6.60
C ILE A 142 -6.14 6.57 6.26
N THR A 143 -7.10 7.06 7.02
CA THR A 143 -7.54 8.45 6.97
C THR A 143 -7.10 9.15 8.24
N ILE A 144 -6.40 10.27 8.11
CA ILE A 144 -6.00 11.12 9.24
C ILE A 144 -6.66 12.49 9.13
N THR A 145 -6.89 13.16 10.26
CA THR A 145 -7.36 14.55 10.31
C THR A 145 -6.21 15.44 10.78
N VAL A 146 -5.87 16.46 10.00
CA VAL A 146 -4.86 17.48 10.36
C VAL A 146 -5.55 18.71 10.93
N GLU A 147 -5.12 19.16 12.12
CA GLU A 147 -5.62 20.38 12.83
C GLU A 147 -4.57 21.51 12.84
#